data_18803d87bc5717e362c21bce9d3206cd
#
_entry.id   18803d87bc5717e362c21bce9d3206cd
#
_cell.length_a   1.000
_cell.length_b   1.000
_cell.length_c   1.000
_cell.angle_alpha   90.00
_cell.angle_beta   90.00
_cell.angle_gamma   90.00
#
_symmetry.space_group_name_H-M   'P 1'
#
loop_
_entity.id
_entity.type
_entity.pdbx_description
1 polymer ?
#
loop_
_entity_poly.entity_id
_entity_poly.type
_entity_poly.pdbx_seq_one_letter_code
_entity_poly.pdbx_strand_id
1 'polypeptide(L)'
;MRRILLVAAALGLSTAVAAQSPLLGEAIQAGQVGERYDGYMATRGAATPQVERQVRAINIQRRNLYIQLSQRRNVSPDLVGMATGCQLLSNLPPGEAYMLADGVWRRRAPGQSIPLPGYCH
;
A
#
# COMPACT_ATOMS: atom_id res chain seq x y z
N MET A 1 -48.80 -17.63 -27.80
CA MET A 1 -48.22 -17.01 -26.58
C MET A 1 -46.70 -17.01 -26.68
N ARG A 2 -46.13 -15.89 -27.02
CA ARG A 2 -44.65 -15.73 -27.08
C ARG A 2 -44.16 -15.42 -25.69
N ARG A 3 -43.38 -16.34 -25.10
CA ARG A 3 -42.67 -16.08 -23.86
C ARG A 3 -41.40 -15.28 -24.18
N ILE A 4 -41.39 -14.00 -23.77
CA ILE A 4 -40.21 -13.17 -23.85
C ILE A 4 -39.33 -13.52 -22.65
N LEU A 5 -38.21 -14.20 -22.92
CA LEU A 5 -37.16 -14.43 -21.93
C LEU A 5 -36.35 -13.14 -21.84
N LEU A 6 -36.56 -12.39 -20.75
CA LEU A 6 -35.69 -11.27 -20.36
C LEU A 6 -34.37 -11.87 -19.84
N VAL A 7 -33.33 -11.85 -20.67
CA VAL A 7 -32.00 -12.13 -20.23
C VAL A 7 -31.49 -10.87 -19.51
N ALA A 8 -31.49 -10.89 -18.19
CA ALA A 8 -30.83 -9.88 -17.40
C ALA A 8 -29.33 -10.07 -17.55
N ALA A 9 -28.70 -9.25 -18.38
CA ALA A 9 -27.24 -9.15 -18.42
C ALA A 9 -26.77 -8.49 -17.13
N ALA A 10 -26.30 -9.29 -16.18
CA ALA A 10 -25.58 -8.78 -15.03
C ALA A 10 -24.23 -8.23 -15.53
N LEU A 11 -24.16 -6.92 -15.67
CA LEU A 11 -22.89 -6.19 -15.83
C LEU A 11 -22.13 -6.30 -14.51
N GLY A 12 -21.31 -7.34 -14.37
CA GLY A 12 -20.36 -7.44 -13.30
C GLY A 12 -19.34 -6.30 -13.46
N LEU A 13 -19.43 -5.30 -12.59
CA LEU A 13 -18.36 -4.32 -12.40
C LEU A 13 -17.16 -5.09 -11.84
N SER A 14 -16.29 -5.57 -12.73
CA SER A 14 -14.97 -6.02 -12.35
C SER A 14 -14.20 -4.79 -11.89
N THR A 15 -14.18 -4.52 -10.58
CA THR A 15 -13.16 -3.64 -10.01
C THR A 15 -11.83 -4.34 -10.28
N ALA A 16 -11.09 -3.85 -11.27
CA ALA A 16 -9.72 -4.27 -11.48
C ALA A 16 -8.93 -3.83 -10.25
N VAL A 17 -8.84 -4.70 -9.25
CA VAL A 17 -7.79 -4.59 -8.24
C VAL A 17 -6.50 -4.69 -9.03
N ALA A 18 -5.71 -3.60 -9.07
CA ALA A 18 -4.39 -3.63 -9.68
C ALA A 18 -3.61 -4.75 -8.98
N ALA A 19 -3.58 -5.93 -9.62
CA ALA A 19 -2.83 -7.05 -9.11
C ALA A 19 -1.37 -6.63 -9.02
N GLN A 20 -0.77 -6.73 -7.83
CA GLN A 20 0.68 -6.60 -7.68
C GLN A 20 1.33 -7.53 -8.69
N SER A 21 2.34 -7.04 -9.41
CA SER A 21 3.11 -7.92 -10.26
C SER A 21 3.75 -9.03 -9.41
N PRO A 22 3.88 -10.26 -9.92
CA PRO A 22 4.54 -11.35 -9.20
C PRO A 22 5.94 -10.95 -8.71
N LEU A 23 6.65 -10.16 -9.48
CA LEU A 23 7.99 -9.69 -9.17
C LEU A 23 8.01 -8.78 -7.92
N LEU A 24 7.04 -7.87 -7.81
CA LEU A 24 6.90 -7.02 -6.63
C LEU A 24 6.51 -7.84 -5.40
N GLY A 25 5.58 -8.79 -5.54
CA GLY A 25 5.18 -9.69 -4.47
C GLY A 25 6.35 -10.50 -3.91
N GLU A 26 7.20 -11.03 -4.78
CA GLU A 26 8.42 -11.75 -4.39
C GLU A 26 9.40 -10.83 -3.65
N ALA A 27 9.58 -9.60 -4.11
CA ALA A 27 10.44 -8.61 -3.46
C ALA A 27 9.95 -8.23 -2.06
N ILE A 28 8.63 -8.10 -1.89
CA ILE A 28 8.01 -7.86 -0.58
C ILE A 28 8.26 -9.04 0.36
N GLN A 29 8.05 -10.26 -0.10
CA GLN A 29 8.30 -11.47 0.70
C GLN A 29 9.76 -11.63 1.07
N ALA A 30 10.67 -11.27 0.17
CA ALA A 30 12.12 -11.28 0.41
C ALA A 30 12.59 -10.15 1.34
N GLY A 31 11.72 -9.21 1.71
CA GLY A 31 12.06 -8.06 2.53
C GLY A 31 12.87 -6.99 1.81
N GLN A 32 12.87 -6.99 0.48
CA GLN A 32 13.53 -5.98 -0.34
C GLN A 32 12.69 -4.72 -0.55
N VAL A 33 11.40 -4.82 -0.27
CA VAL A 33 10.43 -3.73 -0.36
C VAL A 33 9.58 -3.77 0.91
N GLY A 34 9.26 -2.61 1.45
CA GLY A 34 8.43 -2.50 2.63
C GLY A 34 7.69 -1.17 2.72
N GLU A 35 6.76 -1.11 3.67
CA GLU A 35 5.98 0.09 3.97
C GLU A 35 6.76 1.02 4.90
N ARG A 36 6.61 2.31 4.67
CA ARG A 36 7.18 3.34 5.52
C ARG A 36 6.09 4.01 6.36
N TYR A 37 6.52 4.60 7.47
CA TYR A 37 5.67 5.37 8.37
C TYR A 37 4.92 6.53 7.69
N ASP A 38 5.45 7.08 6.60
CA ASP A 38 4.88 8.24 5.90
C ASP A 38 3.86 7.89 4.81
N GLY A 39 3.49 6.62 4.71
CA GLY A 39 2.49 6.15 3.74
C GLY A 39 3.04 5.84 2.35
N TYR A 40 4.35 5.76 2.20
CA TYR A 40 5.02 5.36 0.97
C TYR A 40 5.72 4.02 1.13
N MET A 41 6.03 3.38 0.00
CA MET A 41 6.91 2.21 -0.03
C MET A 41 8.36 2.63 -0.21
N ALA A 42 9.27 1.78 0.22
CA ALA A 42 10.69 1.94 -0.06
C ALA A 42 11.34 0.61 -0.44
N THR A 43 12.43 0.69 -1.17
CA THR A 43 13.29 -0.44 -1.48
C THR A 43 14.43 -0.54 -0.47
N ARG A 44 14.86 -1.78 -0.21
CA ARG A 44 15.95 -2.11 0.71
C ARG A 44 16.94 -3.03 0.01
N GLY A 45 18.22 -2.71 0.10
CA GLY A 45 19.29 -3.59 -0.37
C GLY A 45 19.24 -3.86 -1.88
N ALA A 46 19.23 -5.11 -2.29
CA ALA A 46 19.43 -5.56 -3.66
C ALA A 46 18.16 -5.62 -4.51
N ALA A 47 17.22 -4.68 -4.35
CA ALA A 47 16.07 -4.60 -5.23
C ALA A 47 16.50 -4.36 -6.68
N THR A 48 15.89 -5.08 -7.62
CA THR A 48 16.20 -4.91 -9.03
C THR A 48 15.70 -3.55 -9.56
N PRO A 49 16.29 -3.01 -10.65
CA PRO A 49 15.79 -1.78 -11.27
C PRO A 49 14.32 -1.86 -11.65
N GLN A 50 13.83 -3.04 -12.00
CA GLN A 50 12.44 -3.29 -12.36
C GLN A 50 11.51 -3.15 -11.14
N VAL A 51 11.90 -3.70 -9.99
CA VAL A 51 11.18 -3.54 -8.72
C VAL A 51 11.20 -2.08 -8.27
N GLU A 52 12.34 -1.41 -8.38
CA GLU A 52 12.44 0.02 -8.04
C GLU A 52 11.50 0.89 -8.89
N ARG A 53 11.39 0.61 -10.19
CA ARG A 53 10.44 1.32 -11.06
C ARG A 53 9.00 1.09 -10.63
N GLN A 54 8.63 -0.13 -10.23
CA GLN A 54 7.28 -0.43 -9.76
C GLN A 54 6.97 0.28 -8.44
N VAL A 55 7.92 0.32 -7.52
CA VAL A 55 7.77 1.06 -6.26
C VAL A 55 7.58 2.55 -6.51
N ARG A 56 8.38 3.14 -7.41
CA ARG A 56 8.20 4.55 -7.79
C ARG A 56 6.82 4.81 -8.39
N ALA A 57 6.34 3.94 -9.27
CA ALA A 57 5.00 4.08 -9.88
C ALA A 57 3.89 4.03 -8.82
N ILE A 58 3.98 3.12 -7.86
CA ILE A 58 3.04 3.02 -6.74
C ILE A 58 3.08 4.29 -5.89
N ASN A 59 4.26 4.79 -5.57
CA ASN A 59 4.42 6.01 -4.78
C ASN A 59 3.86 7.25 -5.48
N ILE A 60 3.97 7.33 -6.81
CA ILE A 60 3.34 8.40 -7.60
C ILE A 60 1.81 8.33 -7.49
N GLN A 61 1.23 7.15 -7.61
CA GLN A 61 -0.22 6.94 -7.45
C GLN A 61 -0.68 7.30 -6.04
N ARG A 62 0.05 6.88 -5.01
CA ARG A 62 -0.24 7.21 -3.62
C ARG A 62 -0.17 8.71 -3.37
N ARG A 63 0.87 9.37 -3.88
CA ARG A 63 1.01 10.82 -3.76
C ARG A 63 -0.19 11.56 -4.36
N ASN A 64 -0.60 11.19 -5.55
CA ASN A 64 -1.77 11.78 -6.20
C ASN A 64 -3.03 11.60 -5.37
N LEU A 65 -3.23 10.41 -4.79
CA LEU A 65 -4.35 10.13 -3.89
C LEU A 65 -4.28 10.98 -2.63
N TYR A 66 -3.11 11.14 -2.02
CA TYR A 66 -2.94 11.94 -0.81
C TYR A 66 -3.22 13.42 -1.07
N ILE A 67 -2.80 13.94 -2.23
CA ILE A 67 -3.12 15.31 -2.65
C ILE A 67 -4.62 15.49 -2.80
N GLN A 68 -5.32 14.57 -3.45
CA GLN A 68 -6.78 14.65 -3.62
C GLN A 68 -7.52 14.61 -2.28
N LEU A 69 -7.13 13.70 -1.38
CA LEU A 69 -7.74 13.59 -0.06
C LEU A 69 -7.43 14.80 0.82
N SER A 70 -6.23 15.36 0.72
CA SER A 70 -5.85 16.56 1.46
C SER A 70 -6.71 17.77 1.10
N GLN A 71 -7.02 17.92 -0.18
CA GLN A 71 -7.88 18.99 -0.65
C GLN A 71 -9.32 18.86 -0.11
N ARG A 72 -9.84 17.63 -0.07
CA ARG A 72 -11.20 17.37 0.46
C ARG A 72 -11.30 17.58 1.96
N ARG A 73 -10.21 17.32 2.70
CA ARG A 73 -10.17 17.39 4.18
C ARG A 73 -9.56 18.67 4.71
N ASN A 74 -9.07 19.52 3.84
CA ASN A 74 -8.38 20.76 4.19
C ASN A 74 -7.20 20.55 5.16
N VAL A 75 -6.38 19.55 4.85
CA VAL A 75 -5.15 19.21 5.56
C VAL A 75 -4.01 19.08 4.56
N SER A 76 -2.76 18.98 5.03
CA SER A 76 -1.63 18.77 4.14
C SER A 76 -1.59 17.34 3.58
N PRO A 77 -1.05 17.11 2.38
CA PRO A 77 -0.84 15.76 1.85
C PRO A 77 0.01 14.87 2.75
N ASP A 78 0.99 15.44 3.44
CA ASP A 78 1.86 14.69 4.35
C ASP A 78 1.07 14.11 5.52
N LEU A 79 0.10 14.83 6.06
CA LEU A 79 -0.76 14.31 7.13
C LEU A 79 -1.62 13.14 6.64
N VAL A 80 -2.12 13.19 5.40
CA VAL A 80 -2.85 12.07 4.79
C VAL A 80 -1.93 10.87 4.62
N GLY A 81 -0.71 11.08 4.15
CA GLY A 81 0.31 10.04 4.01
C GLY A 81 0.65 9.38 5.35
N MET A 82 0.87 10.17 6.39
CA MET A 82 1.16 9.67 7.74
C MET A 82 -0.02 8.86 8.31
N ALA A 83 -1.24 9.34 8.16
CA ALA A 83 -2.43 8.60 8.60
C ALA A 83 -2.59 7.27 7.84
N THR A 84 -2.31 7.27 6.54
CA THR A 84 -2.31 6.06 5.73
C THR A 84 -1.21 5.10 6.16
N GLY A 85 -0.02 5.62 6.46
CA GLY A 85 1.10 4.84 7.01
C GLY A 85 0.73 4.13 8.31
N CYS A 86 0.01 4.79 9.21
CA CYS A 86 -0.50 4.18 10.44
C CYS A 86 -1.38 2.95 10.13
N GLN A 87 -2.29 3.07 9.17
CA GLN A 87 -3.17 1.97 8.78
C GLN A 87 -2.41 0.83 8.10
N LEU A 88 -1.51 1.15 7.17
CA LEU A 88 -0.71 0.15 6.46
C LEU A 88 0.20 -0.62 7.41
N LEU A 89 0.85 0.05 8.34
CA LEU A 89 1.71 -0.58 9.32
C LEU A 89 0.92 -1.44 10.32
N SER A 90 -0.24 -0.98 10.80
CA SER A 90 -1.07 -1.75 11.72
C SER A 90 -1.61 -3.04 11.09
N ASN A 91 -1.79 -3.07 9.78
CA ASN A 91 -2.30 -4.22 9.02
C ASN A 91 -1.19 -4.99 8.27
N LEU A 92 0.06 -4.64 8.49
CA LEU A 92 1.17 -5.30 7.80
C LEU A 92 1.22 -6.79 8.15
N PRO A 93 1.26 -7.69 7.15
CA PRO A 93 1.38 -9.13 7.43
C PRO A 93 2.68 -9.47 8.18
N PRO A 94 2.65 -10.52 9.02
CA PRO A 94 3.88 -11.02 9.66
C PRO A 94 4.95 -11.38 8.64
N GLY A 95 6.21 -11.05 8.94
CA GLY A 95 7.36 -11.32 8.08
C GLY A 95 7.68 -10.22 7.08
N GLU A 96 6.75 -9.30 6.81
CA GLU A 96 7.02 -8.20 5.89
C GLU A 96 7.87 -7.09 6.52
N ALA A 97 8.66 -6.44 5.67
CA ALA A 97 9.57 -5.37 6.08
C ALA A 97 8.85 -4.03 6.22
N TYR A 98 9.31 -3.23 7.14
CA TYR A 98 8.83 -1.86 7.33
C TYR A 98 9.92 -0.95 7.87
N MET A 99 9.72 0.34 7.75
CA MET A 99 10.62 1.36 8.26
C MET A 99 9.85 2.47 8.97
N LEU A 100 10.26 2.77 10.20
CA LEU A 100 9.76 3.90 10.97
C LEU A 100 10.58 5.18 10.70
N ALA A 101 10.22 6.27 11.37
CA ALA A 101 10.88 7.57 11.17
C ALA A 101 12.37 7.59 11.53
N ASP A 102 12.83 6.60 12.29
CA ASP A 102 14.25 6.42 12.62
C ASP A 102 15.12 5.92 11.44
N GLY A 103 14.49 5.57 10.32
CA GLY A 103 15.18 5.04 9.13
C GLY A 103 15.66 3.60 9.27
N VAL A 104 15.28 2.90 10.33
CA VAL A 104 15.71 1.52 10.59
C VAL A 104 14.73 0.54 9.97
N TRP A 105 15.24 -0.37 9.16
CA TRP A 105 14.48 -1.48 8.62
C TRP A 105 14.24 -2.56 9.65
N ARG A 106 13.00 -3.02 9.73
CA ARG A 106 12.55 -4.11 10.60
C ARG A 106 11.65 -5.05 9.81
N ARG A 107 11.42 -6.24 10.36
CA ARG A 107 10.37 -7.15 9.90
C ARG A 107 9.35 -7.33 11.01
N ARG A 108 8.08 -7.41 10.64
CA ARG A 108 7.05 -7.71 11.63
C ARG A 108 7.20 -9.15 12.10
N ALA A 109 7.43 -9.34 13.39
CA ALA A 109 7.48 -10.66 14.00
C ALA A 109 6.06 -11.24 14.15
N PRO A 110 5.87 -12.57 13.95
CA PRO A 110 4.58 -13.21 14.20
C PRO A 110 4.10 -12.97 15.63
N GLY A 111 2.83 -12.60 15.79
CA GLY A 111 2.21 -12.35 17.08
C GLY A 111 2.64 -11.07 17.80
N GLN A 112 3.46 -10.24 17.18
CA GLN A 112 3.88 -8.95 17.72
C GLN A 112 3.25 -7.79 16.94
N SER A 113 2.84 -6.76 17.69
CA SER A 113 2.41 -5.49 17.10
C SER A 113 3.62 -4.65 16.70
N ILE A 114 3.49 -3.91 15.62
CA ILE A 114 4.48 -2.90 15.25
C ILE A 114 4.38 -1.74 16.24
N PRO A 115 5.50 -1.22 16.77
CA PRO A 115 5.50 -0.04 17.64
C PRO A 115 5.19 1.21 16.78
N LEU A 116 3.90 1.51 16.64
CA LEU A 116 3.45 2.64 15.83
C LEU A 116 3.88 3.97 16.44
N PRO A 117 4.16 5.00 15.60
CA PRO A 117 4.37 6.37 16.09
C PRO A 117 3.22 6.86 16.95
N GLY A 118 3.52 7.74 17.92
CA GLY A 118 2.52 8.22 18.88
C GLY A 118 1.35 9.01 18.31
N TYR A 119 1.47 9.49 17.06
CA TYR A 119 0.36 10.15 16.36
C TYR A 119 -0.63 9.15 15.73
N CYS A 120 -0.34 7.86 15.72
CA CYS A 120 -1.24 6.81 15.23
C CYS A 120 -2.26 6.47 16.33
N HIS A 121 -3.53 6.68 16.04
CA HIS A 121 -4.64 6.40 16.96
C HIS A 121 -5.70 5.54 16.30
#